data_ff65e4dbb4df1e3ed91be0fc99dd30e8
#
_entry.id   ff65e4dbb4df1e3ed91be0fc99dd30e8
#
_cell.length_a   1.000
_cell.length_b   1.000
_cell.length_c   1.000
_cell.angle_alpha   90.00
_cell.angle_beta   90.00
_cell.angle_gamma   90.00
#
_symmetry.space_group_name_H-M   'P 1'
#
loop_
_entity.id
_entity.type
_entity.pdbx_description
1 polymer ?
#
loop_
_entity_poly.entity_id
_entity_poly.type
_entity_poly.pdbx_seq_one_letter_code
_entity_poly.pdbx_strand_id
1 'polypeptide(L)'
;MVVDCGFSLRQMEVRLARAGVEGSSIDAIIVSHHHSDHSKSAARASKKWGARLYANLETTTRLGLEPISEVRTFEGLERLYIADDLSLLPVPVPHDGADNVGIIASNGDGRRAAIVTDLGEPTLELM
;
A
#
# COMPACT_ATOMS: atom_id res chain seq x y z
N MET A 1 4.16 2.69 8.41
CA MET A 1 3.58 2.18 7.14
C MET A 1 3.01 3.33 6.32
N VAL A 2 3.11 3.24 5.01
CA VAL A 2 2.52 4.17 4.03
C VAL A 2 1.58 3.40 3.10
N VAL A 3 0.41 3.95 2.82
CA VAL A 3 -0.52 3.47 1.78
C VAL A 3 -0.43 4.44 0.61
N ASP A 4 -0.05 3.94 -0.54
CA ASP A 4 0.20 4.64 -1.78
C ASP A 4 1.35 5.66 -1.75
N CYS A 5 2.02 5.83 -2.88
CA CYS A 5 3.14 6.74 -3.08
C CYS A 5 3.01 7.48 -4.42
N GLY A 6 1.95 8.23 -4.59
CA GLY A 6 1.62 8.93 -5.84
C GLY A 6 2.35 10.25 -6.07
N PHE A 7 2.89 10.85 -5.03
CA PHE A 7 3.75 12.04 -5.16
C PHE A 7 5.16 11.67 -5.60
N SER A 8 5.93 12.64 -6.08
CA SER A 8 7.37 12.43 -6.27
C SER A 8 8.03 12.07 -4.92
N LEU A 9 9.14 11.34 -4.96
CA LEU A 9 9.84 10.93 -3.73
C LEU A 9 10.18 12.13 -2.83
N ARG A 10 10.66 13.23 -3.43
CA ARG A 10 10.94 14.48 -2.71
C ARG A 10 9.70 15.05 -2.00
N GLN A 11 8.55 15.06 -2.70
CA GLN A 11 7.30 15.54 -2.10
C GLN A 11 6.80 14.60 -1.00
N MET A 12 6.98 13.29 -1.15
CA MET A 12 6.68 12.31 -0.09
C MET A 12 7.49 12.63 1.17
N GLU A 13 8.80 12.83 1.03
CA GLU A 13 9.69 13.15 2.16
C GLU A 13 9.33 14.48 2.84
N VAL A 14 9.01 15.53 2.07
CA VAL A 14 8.56 16.81 2.63
C VAL A 14 7.27 16.64 3.44
N ARG A 15 6.32 15.86 2.93
CA ARG A 15 5.04 15.61 3.62
C ARG A 15 5.23 14.77 4.88
N LEU A 16 6.05 13.74 4.83
CA LEU A 16 6.42 12.94 6.00
C LEU A 16 7.09 13.80 7.08
N ALA A 17 8.07 14.63 6.70
CA ALA A 17 8.75 15.53 7.63
C ALA A 17 7.78 16.52 8.30
N ARG A 18 6.80 17.06 7.56
CA ARG A 18 5.74 17.92 8.14
C ARG A 18 4.88 17.18 9.16
N ALA A 19 4.72 15.88 9.00
CA ALA A 19 4.02 15.01 9.95
C ALA A 19 4.93 14.52 11.09
N GLY A 20 6.20 14.97 11.14
CA GLY A 20 7.17 14.50 12.14
C GLY A 20 7.68 13.08 11.91
N VAL A 21 7.60 12.58 10.67
CA VAL A 21 7.98 11.21 10.30
C VAL A 21 9.17 11.25 9.35
N GLU A 22 10.19 10.46 9.62
CA GLU A 22 11.31 10.25 8.70
C GLU A 22 11.03 9.02 7.81
N GLY A 23 11.47 9.08 6.53
CA GLY A 23 11.32 7.96 5.60
C GLY A 23 11.96 6.68 6.12
N SER A 24 13.12 6.78 6.78
CA SER A 24 13.84 5.65 7.40
C SER A 24 13.04 4.93 8.51
N SER A 25 12.02 5.55 9.06
CA SER A 25 11.11 4.94 10.04
C SER A 25 9.92 4.18 9.40
N ILE A 26 9.83 4.17 8.07
CA ILE A 26 8.78 3.47 7.35
C ILE A 26 9.21 2.03 7.10
N ASP A 27 8.51 1.07 7.72
CA ASP A 27 8.80 -0.37 7.57
C ASP A 27 8.11 -0.98 6.35
N ALA A 28 6.98 -0.41 5.94
CA ALA A 28 6.16 -0.97 4.87
C ALA A 28 5.47 0.09 4.02
N ILE A 29 5.40 -0.18 2.72
CA ILE A 29 4.61 0.54 1.74
C ILE A 29 3.64 -0.46 1.10
N ILE A 30 2.36 -0.14 1.04
CA ILE A 30 1.38 -0.92 0.29
C ILE A 30 0.78 -0.06 -0.82
N VAL A 31 0.71 -0.61 -2.03
CA VAL A 31 0.12 0.06 -3.20
C VAL A 31 -1.26 -0.49 -3.46
N SER A 32 -2.26 0.40 -3.50
CA SER A 32 -3.66 0.02 -3.72
C SER A 32 -3.93 -0.45 -5.14
N HIS A 33 -3.31 0.16 -6.14
CA HIS A 33 -3.38 -0.21 -7.55
C HIS A 33 -2.29 0.48 -8.39
N HIS A 34 -2.22 0.14 -9.68
CA HIS A 34 -1.11 0.53 -10.56
C HIS A 34 -1.11 2.00 -11.03
N HIS A 35 -2.20 2.74 -10.91
CA HIS A 35 -2.27 4.12 -11.42
C HIS A 35 -1.15 5.00 -10.82
N SER A 36 -0.61 5.91 -11.65
CA SER A 36 0.61 6.66 -11.29
C SER A 36 0.43 7.60 -10.10
N ASP A 37 -0.77 8.13 -9.88
CA ASP A 37 -1.12 8.96 -8.73
C ASP A 37 -1.20 8.19 -7.41
N HIS A 38 -1.06 6.85 -7.46
CA HIS A 38 -0.97 5.96 -6.29
C HIS A 38 0.38 5.24 -6.18
N SER A 39 1.08 5.03 -7.29
CA SER A 39 2.23 4.13 -7.37
C SER A 39 3.55 4.77 -7.76
N LYS A 40 3.54 5.98 -8.30
CA LYS A 40 4.67 6.63 -9.00
C LYS A 40 6.02 6.52 -8.31
N SER A 41 6.07 6.62 -7.00
CA SER A 41 7.32 6.61 -6.24
C SER A 41 7.51 5.38 -5.37
N ALA A 42 6.59 4.43 -5.37
CA ALA A 42 6.57 3.31 -4.43
C ALA A 42 7.90 2.51 -4.45
N ALA A 43 8.38 2.11 -5.62
CA ALA A 43 9.62 1.35 -5.74
C ALA A 43 10.86 2.15 -5.28
N ARG A 44 10.93 3.43 -5.64
CA ARG A 44 12.05 4.29 -5.23
C ARG A 44 12.03 4.60 -3.74
N ALA A 45 10.84 4.81 -3.18
CA ALA A 45 10.64 5.01 -1.75
C ALA A 45 11.03 3.75 -0.97
N SER A 46 10.55 2.58 -1.39
CA SER A 46 10.92 1.30 -0.80
C SER A 46 12.44 1.12 -0.74
N LYS A 47 13.14 1.33 -1.86
CA LYS A 47 14.60 1.22 -1.92
C LYS A 47 15.31 2.24 -1.03
N LYS A 48 14.87 3.49 -1.05
CA LYS A 48 15.53 4.57 -0.29
C LYS A 48 15.33 4.45 1.21
N TRP A 49 14.11 4.06 1.63
CA TRP A 49 13.74 3.98 3.05
C TRP A 49 14.03 2.61 3.68
N GLY A 50 14.34 1.61 2.85
CA GLY A 50 14.49 0.23 3.33
C GLY A 50 13.14 -0.42 3.69
N ALA A 51 12.04 0.14 3.20
CA ALA A 51 10.69 -0.32 3.50
C ALA A 51 10.29 -1.47 2.57
N ARG A 52 9.66 -2.52 3.12
CA ARG A 52 9.11 -3.60 2.30
C ARG A 52 7.91 -3.10 1.48
N LEU A 53 7.90 -3.44 0.19
CA LEU A 53 6.82 -3.07 -0.73
C LEU A 53 5.80 -4.21 -0.85
N TYR A 54 4.53 -3.89 -0.70
CA TYR A 54 3.40 -4.80 -0.87
C TYR A 54 2.52 -4.32 -2.01
N ALA A 55 2.19 -5.21 -2.92
CA ALA A 55 1.26 -4.96 -4.01
C ALA A 55 0.58 -6.27 -4.41
N ASN A 56 -0.63 -6.20 -4.98
CA ASN A 56 -1.21 -7.42 -5.52
C ASN A 56 -0.49 -7.85 -6.81
N LEU A 57 -0.72 -9.07 -7.26
CA LEU A 57 -0.03 -9.64 -8.41
C LEU A 57 -0.23 -8.80 -9.69
N GLU A 58 -1.44 -8.33 -9.94
CA GLU A 58 -1.77 -7.50 -11.11
C GLU A 58 -0.99 -6.17 -11.08
N THR A 59 -1.01 -5.47 -9.94
CA THR A 59 -0.24 -4.23 -9.74
C THR A 59 1.26 -4.47 -9.92
N THR A 60 1.79 -5.55 -9.33
CA THR A 60 3.20 -5.92 -9.46
C THR A 60 3.59 -6.11 -10.93
N THR A 61 2.79 -6.85 -11.68
CA THR A 61 3.01 -7.10 -13.10
C THR A 61 2.92 -5.82 -13.93
N ARG A 62 1.88 -5.01 -13.74
CA ARG A 62 1.67 -3.77 -14.49
C ARG A 62 2.76 -2.73 -14.26
N LEU A 63 3.30 -2.68 -13.05
CA LEU A 63 4.38 -1.76 -12.69
C LEU A 63 5.79 -2.32 -12.95
N GLY A 64 5.91 -3.58 -13.37
CA GLY A 64 7.20 -4.24 -13.56
C GLY A 64 8.04 -4.34 -12.28
N LEU A 65 7.40 -4.59 -11.15
CA LEU A 65 8.06 -4.61 -9.84
C LEU A 65 8.76 -5.93 -9.52
N GLU A 66 8.50 -6.99 -10.26
CA GLU A 66 9.04 -8.34 -9.99
C GLU A 66 10.57 -8.43 -9.91
N PRO A 67 11.34 -7.63 -10.69
CA PRO A 67 12.80 -7.63 -10.54
C PRO A 67 13.29 -6.91 -9.28
N ILE A 68 12.40 -6.24 -8.55
CA ILE A 68 12.74 -5.54 -7.32
C ILE A 68 12.62 -6.54 -6.17
N SER A 69 13.75 -6.95 -5.62
CA SER A 69 13.89 -8.06 -4.67
C SER A 69 13.10 -7.95 -3.36
N GLU A 70 12.45 -6.83 -3.09
CA GLU A 70 11.78 -6.51 -1.83
C GLU A 70 10.25 -6.44 -1.96
N VAL A 71 9.67 -6.88 -3.09
CA VAL A 71 8.22 -6.87 -3.28
C VAL A 71 7.58 -8.14 -2.73
N ARG A 72 6.64 -7.98 -1.81
CA ARG A 72 5.75 -9.03 -1.34
C ARG A 72 4.42 -8.93 -2.11
N THR A 73 4.18 -9.85 -3.00
CA THR A 73 2.89 -9.94 -3.72
C THR A 73 1.83 -10.61 -2.85
N PHE A 74 0.59 -10.19 -3.02
CA PHE A 74 -0.57 -10.82 -2.41
C PHE A 74 -1.70 -10.98 -3.43
N GLU A 75 -2.66 -11.84 -3.13
CA GLU A 75 -3.86 -12.07 -3.93
C GLU A 75 -5.11 -12.10 -3.06
N GLY A 76 -6.21 -11.56 -3.60
CA GLY A 76 -7.52 -11.62 -2.95
C GLY A 76 -7.51 -11.06 -1.52
N LEU A 77 -8.21 -11.77 -0.62
CA LEU A 77 -8.38 -11.42 0.79
C LEU A 77 -7.25 -11.98 1.69
N GLU A 78 -6.03 -11.99 1.21
CA GLU A 78 -4.87 -12.48 1.98
C GLU A 78 -4.50 -11.49 3.10
N ARG A 79 -4.55 -11.93 4.37
CA ARG A 79 -4.10 -11.11 5.49
C ARG A 79 -2.58 -11.02 5.53
N LEU A 80 -2.07 -9.82 5.57
CA LEU A 80 -0.65 -9.51 5.62
C LEU A 80 -0.27 -9.06 7.04
N TYR A 81 0.72 -9.72 7.64
CA TYR A 81 1.27 -9.33 8.94
C TYR A 81 2.49 -8.45 8.73
N ILE A 82 2.36 -7.17 9.07
CA ILE A 82 3.39 -6.15 8.83
C ILE A 82 4.34 -6.06 10.03
N ALA A 83 3.78 -6.09 11.23
CA ALA A 83 4.49 -6.10 12.50
C ALA A 83 3.69 -6.94 13.51
N ASP A 84 4.23 -7.16 14.71
CA ASP A 84 3.60 -7.99 15.75
C ASP A 84 2.18 -7.54 16.09
N ASP A 85 1.93 -6.23 16.03
CA ASP A 85 0.65 -5.60 16.39
C ASP A 85 -0.08 -4.97 15.19
N LEU A 86 0.40 -5.15 13.95
CA LEU A 86 -0.20 -4.56 12.76
C LEU A 86 -0.41 -5.60 11.67
N SER A 87 -1.65 -5.80 11.30
CA SER A 87 -2.03 -6.59 10.13
C SER A 87 -2.86 -5.77 9.14
N LEU A 88 -2.76 -6.13 7.86
CA LEU A 88 -3.52 -5.55 6.77
C LEU A 88 -4.36 -6.63 6.11
N LEU A 89 -5.58 -6.29 5.75
CA LEU A 89 -6.43 -7.10 4.89
C LEU A 89 -6.75 -6.28 3.63
N PRO A 90 -6.09 -6.58 2.49
CA PRO A 90 -6.50 -6.02 1.21
C PRO A 90 -7.86 -6.58 0.81
N VAL A 91 -8.76 -5.71 0.38
CA VAL A 91 -10.11 -6.06 -0.06
C VAL A 91 -10.29 -5.56 -1.49
N PRO A 92 -10.53 -6.43 -2.47
CA PRO A 92 -10.80 -5.99 -3.84
C PRO A 92 -11.99 -5.01 -3.89
N VAL A 93 -11.81 -3.91 -4.61
CA VAL A 93 -12.86 -2.89 -4.76
C VAL A 93 -13.03 -2.54 -6.24
N PRO A 94 -14.27 -2.27 -6.69
CA PRO A 94 -14.53 -1.91 -8.08
C PRO A 94 -13.87 -0.57 -8.44
N HIS A 95 -13.09 -0.57 -9.51
CA HIS A 95 -12.48 0.59 -10.15
C HIS A 95 -12.11 0.24 -11.60
N ASP A 96 -11.46 1.14 -12.33
CA ASP A 96 -11.07 0.98 -13.75
C ASP A 96 -10.05 -0.14 -14.03
N GLY A 97 -9.61 -0.88 -13.02
CA GLY A 97 -8.71 -2.02 -13.12
C GLY A 97 -9.15 -3.15 -12.20
N ALA A 98 -8.68 -4.35 -12.50
CA ALA A 98 -8.92 -5.52 -11.67
C ALA A 98 -8.03 -5.58 -10.42
N ASP A 99 -7.10 -4.63 -10.29
CA ASP A 99 -6.04 -4.62 -9.28
C ASP A 99 -6.32 -3.71 -8.08
N ASN A 100 -7.39 -2.91 -8.10
CA ASN A 100 -7.67 -1.96 -7.03
C ASN A 100 -8.11 -2.67 -5.75
N VAL A 101 -7.49 -2.30 -4.63
CA VAL A 101 -7.84 -2.81 -3.30
C VAL A 101 -8.02 -1.68 -2.29
N GLY A 102 -9.04 -1.81 -1.46
CA GLY A 102 -9.11 -1.10 -0.19
C GLY A 102 -8.26 -1.83 0.86
N ILE A 103 -7.75 -1.12 1.84
CA ILE A 103 -6.89 -1.68 2.88
C ILE A 103 -7.59 -1.56 4.22
N ILE A 104 -7.82 -2.66 4.90
CA ILE A 104 -8.27 -2.68 6.28
C ILE A 104 -7.06 -2.95 7.17
N ALA A 105 -6.61 -1.95 7.92
CA ALA A 105 -5.56 -2.08 8.92
C ALA A 105 -6.17 -2.46 10.27
N SER A 106 -5.55 -3.40 10.97
CA SER A 106 -5.97 -3.83 12.32
C SER A 106 -4.77 -3.91 13.24
N ASN A 107 -4.92 -3.41 14.48
CA ASN A 107 -3.88 -3.53 15.49
C ASN A 107 -4.19 -4.65 16.51
N GLY A 108 -3.23 -4.93 17.40
CA GLY A 108 -3.36 -5.95 18.45
C GLY A 108 -4.49 -5.70 19.46
N ASP A 109 -4.91 -4.44 19.63
CA ASP A 109 -6.03 -4.05 20.53
C ASP A 109 -7.41 -4.20 19.86
N GLY A 110 -7.48 -4.71 18.63
CA GLY A 110 -8.72 -4.88 17.89
C GLY A 110 -9.24 -3.59 17.24
N ARG A 111 -8.49 -2.49 17.26
CA ARG A 111 -8.83 -1.27 16.51
C ARG A 111 -8.60 -1.49 15.03
N ARG A 112 -9.50 -0.97 14.20
CA ARG A 112 -9.41 -1.09 12.74
C ARG A 112 -9.60 0.26 12.08
N ALA A 113 -8.91 0.44 10.95
CA ALA A 113 -9.10 1.58 10.06
C ALA A 113 -9.17 1.07 8.61
N ALA A 114 -10.09 1.59 7.83
CA ALA A 114 -10.18 1.30 6.41
C ALA A 114 -9.68 2.50 5.60
N ILE A 115 -8.83 2.23 4.62
CA ILE A 115 -8.34 3.19 3.64
C ILE A 115 -8.80 2.71 2.28
N VAL A 116 -9.72 3.43 1.68
CA VAL A 116 -10.33 3.08 0.39
C VAL A 116 -10.25 4.28 -0.51
N THR A 117 -9.50 4.14 -1.59
CA THR A 117 -9.33 5.16 -2.62
C THR A 117 -9.94 4.67 -3.92
N ASP A 118 -10.44 5.59 -4.73
CA ASP A 118 -11.01 5.31 -6.07
C ASP A 118 -12.09 4.20 -6.06
N LEU A 119 -12.92 4.24 -5.04
CA LEU A 119 -14.04 3.32 -4.90
C LEU A 119 -15.18 3.73 -5.83
N GLY A 120 -15.50 2.86 -6.79
CA GLY A 120 -16.68 3.03 -7.63
C GLY A 120 -17.98 2.79 -6.85
N GLU A 121 -18.07 1.63 -6.20
CA GLU A 121 -19.22 1.24 -5.36
C GLU A 121 -18.75 0.48 -4.12
N PRO A 122 -19.40 0.65 -2.95
CA PRO A 122 -19.09 -0.15 -1.76
C PRO A 122 -19.39 -1.62 -2.00
N THR A 123 -18.48 -2.49 -1.59
CA THR A 123 -18.69 -3.94 -1.61
C THR A 123 -19.12 -4.46 -0.25
N LEU A 124 -19.72 -5.66 -0.21
CA LEU A 124 -20.14 -6.29 1.05
C LEU A 124 -18.96 -6.54 1.99
N GLU A 125 -17.77 -6.80 1.43
CA GLU A 125 -16.54 -7.05 2.18
C GLU A 125 -16.02 -5.80 2.90
N LEU A 126 -16.37 -4.61 2.40
CA LEU A 126 -16.02 -3.32 3.02
C LEU A 126 -17.05 -2.88 4.09
N MET A 127 -18.25 -3.36 3.99
CA MET A 127 -19.32 -3.03 4.94
C MET A 127 -19.26 -3.92 6.17
#